data_c91d772d10bd070b52b3cd8e0251f0e4
#
_entry.id   c91d772d10bd070b52b3cd8e0251f0e4
#
_cell.length_a   1.000
_cell.length_b   1.000
_cell.length_c   1.000
_cell.angle_alpha   90.00
_cell.angle_beta   90.00
_cell.angle_gamma   90.00
#
_symmetry.space_group_name_H-M   'P 1'
#
loop_
_entity.id
_entity.type
_entity.pdbx_description
1 polymer ?
#
loop_
_entity_poly.entity_id
_entity_poly.type
_entity_poly.pdbx_seq_one_letter_code
_entity_poly.pdbx_strand_id
1 'polypeptide(L)'
;VPVLARWIEAAGIPTVTVTMMPSVAEERLAPRIVGVEFPFGHAFGMPHDRVMQRRSLELALRVLAGATKFSTRVDLDVEWPVPLREAYRRWQPKEPSPIVKKLLESRKSRP
;
A
#
# COMPACT_ATOMS: atom_id res chain seq x y z
N VAL A 1 6.01 -4.40 6.30
CA VAL A 1 6.62 -3.11 5.93
C VAL A 1 6.72 -2.16 7.12
N PRO A 2 5.68 -1.89 7.94
CA PRO A 2 5.80 -0.97 9.08
C PRO A 2 6.88 -1.37 10.10
N VAL A 3 7.02 -2.64 10.39
CA VAL A 3 8.05 -3.16 11.31
C VAL A 3 9.46 -2.91 10.75
N LEU A 4 9.65 -3.16 9.46
CA LEU A 4 10.92 -2.87 8.78
C LEU A 4 11.26 -1.38 8.80
N ALA A 5 10.26 -0.50 8.56
CA ALA A 5 10.43 0.94 8.64
C ALA A 5 10.93 1.40 10.02
N ARG A 6 10.37 0.84 11.10
CA ARG A 6 10.82 1.11 12.47
C ARG A 6 12.28 0.71 12.70
N TRP A 7 12.69 -0.44 12.18
CA TRP A 7 14.07 -0.92 12.31
C TRP A 7 15.05 -0.03 11.54
N ILE A 8 14.68 0.39 10.33
CA ILE A 8 15.50 1.30 9.53
C ILE A 8 15.63 2.64 10.25
N GLU A 9 14.57 3.17 10.82
CA GLU A 9 14.62 4.42 11.58
C GLU A 9 15.41 4.29 12.89
N ALA A 10 15.37 3.15 13.54
CA ALA A 10 16.23 2.88 14.70
C ALA A 10 17.73 2.92 14.34
N ALA A 11 18.07 2.66 13.08
CA ALA A 11 19.43 2.81 12.55
C ALA A 11 19.76 4.25 12.08
N GLY A 12 18.84 5.23 12.29
CA GLY A 12 19.05 6.63 11.96
C GLY A 12 18.67 7.03 10.53
N ILE A 13 17.97 6.18 9.80
CA ILE A 13 17.55 6.45 8.41
C ILE A 13 16.05 6.76 8.39
N PRO A 14 15.62 7.98 8.01
CA PRO A 14 14.20 8.32 7.97
C PRO A 14 13.47 7.54 6.89
N THR A 15 12.22 7.11 7.17
CA THR A 15 11.38 6.33 6.27
C THR A 15 9.99 6.93 6.13
N VAL A 16 9.32 6.63 5.02
CA VAL A 16 7.88 6.85 4.82
C VAL A 16 7.27 5.59 4.24
N THR A 17 6.16 5.16 4.79
CA THR A 17 5.41 4.00 4.32
C THR A 17 4.21 4.46 3.51
N VAL A 18 4.19 4.17 2.21
CA VAL A 18 3.00 4.37 1.35
C VAL A 18 2.18 3.10 1.36
N THR A 19 0.91 3.18 1.73
CA THR A 19 0.10 1.99 1.96
C THR A 19 -1.38 2.19 1.64
N MET A 20 -2.02 1.15 1.10
CA MET A 20 -3.46 1.04 0.94
C MET A 20 -4.18 0.62 2.24
N MET A 21 -3.43 0.34 3.30
CA MET A 21 -3.96 -0.04 4.62
C MET A 21 -3.36 0.86 5.72
N PRO A 22 -3.64 2.17 5.70
CA PRO A 22 -3.00 3.12 6.60
C PRO A 22 -3.32 2.84 8.07
N SER A 23 -4.52 2.39 8.41
CA SER A 23 -4.89 2.04 9.80
C SER A 23 -4.04 0.88 10.34
N VAL A 24 -3.76 -0.13 9.51
CA VAL A 24 -2.85 -1.22 9.92
C VAL A 24 -1.43 -0.72 10.12
N ALA A 25 -0.97 0.23 9.30
CA ALA A 25 0.35 0.84 9.47
C ALA A 25 0.45 1.66 10.78
N GLU A 26 -0.63 2.36 11.17
CA GLU A 26 -0.74 3.05 12.45
C GLU A 26 -0.68 2.07 13.63
N GLU A 27 -1.50 1.02 13.61
CA GLU A 27 -1.50 -0.03 14.64
C GLU A 27 -0.13 -0.69 14.82
N ARG A 28 0.65 -0.79 13.74
CA ARG A 28 2.01 -1.32 13.74
C ARG A 28 3.08 -0.26 13.97
N LEU A 29 2.67 0.96 14.33
CA LEU A 29 3.55 2.06 14.70
C LEU A 29 4.57 2.39 13.58
N ALA A 30 4.12 2.48 12.33
CA ALA A 30 4.95 3.01 11.26
C ALA A 30 5.31 4.48 11.54
N PRO A 31 6.58 4.89 11.39
CA PRO A 31 7.01 6.24 11.77
C PRO A 31 6.34 7.36 10.99
N ARG A 32 6.19 7.18 9.66
CA ARG A 32 5.51 8.11 8.77
C ARG A 32 4.67 7.31 7.78
N ILE A 33 3.43 7.75 7.55
CA ILE A 33 2.45 7.00 6.78
C ILE A 33 1.82 7.92 5.74
N VAL A 34 1.81 7.47 4.49
CA VAL A 34 0.97 8.01 3.42
C VAL A 34 -0.08 6.96 3.07
N GLY A 35 -1.34 7.26 3.40
CA GLY A 35 -2.48 6.42 3.04
C GLY A 35 -2.92 6.71 1.61
N VAL A 36 -3.20 5.67 0.84
CA VAL A 36 -3.75 5.78 -0.51
C VAL A 36 -4.97 4.85 -0.66
N GLU A 37 -6.02 5.34 -1.31
CA GLU A 37 -7.23 4.56 -1.62
C GLU A 37 -7.13 3.94 -3.02
N PHE A 38 -6.04 3.20 -3.24
CA PHE A 38 -5.77 2.54 -4.52
C PHE A 38 -5.90 1.01 -4.40
N PRO A 39 -6.14 0.29 -5.50
CA PRO A 39 -6.12 -1.16 -5.50
C PRO A 39 -4.75 -1.72 -5.08
N PHE A 40 -4.75 -2.88 -4.43
CA PHE A 40 -3.51 -3.57 -4.09
C PHE A 40 -2.63 -3.78 -5.33
N GLY A 41 -1.32 -3.55 -5.16
CA GLY A 41 -0.36 -3.59 -6.25
C GLY A 41 -0.11 -2.23 -6.94
N HIS A 42 -0.90 -1.20 -6.62
CA HIS A 42 -0.83 0.12 -7.25
C HIS A 42 -0.58 1.25 -6.24
N ALA A 43 0.30 1.05 -5.27
CA ALA A 43 0.56 2.01 -4.18
C ALA A 43 0.95 3.41 -4.66
N PHE A 44 1.49 3.56 -5.86
CA PHE A 44 1.87 4.85 -6.45
C PHE A 44 0.91 5.34 -7.54
N GLY A 45 -0.17 4.62 -7.83
CA GLY A 45 -1.15 5.02 -8.83
C GLY A 45 -1.20 4.10 -10.05
N MET A 46 -1.98 4.51 -11.05
CA MET A 46 -2.15 3.72 -12.27
C MET A 46 -0.87 3.59 -13.09
N PRO A 47 -0.63 2.43 -13.73
CA PRO A 47 0.42 2.31 -14.73
C PRO A 47 0.26 3.38 -15.82
N HIS A 48 1.37 4.01 -16.18
CA HIS A 48 1.46 5.08 -17.19
C HIS A 48 0.77 6.42 -16.82
N ASP A 49 0.08 6.52 -15.70
CA ASP A 49 -0.45 7.79 -15.20
C ASP A 49 0.62 8.55 -14.42
N ARG A 50 1.43 9.30 -15.13
CA ARG A 50 2.54 10.08 -14.56
C ARG A 50 2.06 11.15 -13.56
N VAL A 51 0.87 11.71 -13.76
CA VAL A 51 0.34 12.76 -12.88
C VAL A 51 -0.03 12.15 -11.52
N MET A 52 -0.76 11.03 -11.52
CA MET A 52 -1.13 10.33 -10.29
C MET A 52 0.11 9.82 -9.54
N GLN A 53 1.04 9.19 -10.25
CA GLN A 53 2.30 8.70 -9.67
C GLN A 53 3.13 9.82 -9.06
N ARG A 54 3.23 10.96 -9.74
CA ARG A 54 3.96 12.12 -9.24
C ARG A 54 3.32 12.68 -7.97
N ARG A 55 2.00 12.81 -7.90
CA ARG A 55 1.30 13.27 -6.70
C ARG A 55 1.57 12.36 -5.50
N SER A 56 1.52 11.05 -5.71
CA SER A 56 1.83 10.06 -4.66
C SER A 56 3.26 10.20 -4.16
N LEU A 57 4.23 10.33 -5.06
CA LEU A 57 5.64 10.48 -4.73
C LEU A 57 5.92 11.81 -4.03
N GLU A 58 5.40 12.92 -4.54
CA GLU A 58 5.59 14.25 -3.94
C GLU A 58 5.02 14.33 -2.52
N LEU A 59 3.84 13.73 -2.27
CA LEU A 59 3.29 13.65 -0.92
C LEU A 59 4.19 12.82 -0.01
N ALA A 60 4.65 11.66 -0.47
CA ALA A 60 5.55 10.82 0.32
C ALA A 60 6.84 11.58 0.70
N LEU A 61 7.45 12.28 -0.24
CA LEU A 61 8.66 13.08 0.03
C LEU A 61 8.39 14.26 0.97
N ARG A 62 7.24 14.93 0.86
CA ARG A 62 6.84 16.00 1.79
C ARG A 62 6.66 15.47 3.22
N VAL A 63 5.99 14.33 3.38
CA VAL A 63 5.80 13.69 4.68
C VAL A 63 7.13 13.24 5.25
N LEU A 64 8.01 12.68 4.43
CA LEU A 64 9.35 12.26 4.84
C LEU A 64 10.16 13.45 5.38
N ALA A 65 10.14 14.58 4.69
CA ALA A 65 10.92 15.76 5.04
C ALA A 65 10.31 16.60 6.16
N GLY A 66 8.98 16.66 6.25
CA GLY A 66 8.27 17.62 7.10
C GLY A 66 7.65 17.06 8.37
N ALA A 67 7.50 15.73 8.50
CA ALA A 67 6.87 15.16 9.67
C ALA A 67 7.77 15.26 10.92
N THR A 68 7.25 15.91 11.95
CA THR A 68 7.96 16.14 13.22
C THR A 68 7.45 15.23 14.35
N LYS A 69 6.32 14.54 14.14
CA LYS A 69 5.72 13.64 15.13
C LYS A 69 5.85 12.19 14.65
N PHE A 70 6.09 11.30 15.60
CA PHE A 70 6.07 9.87 15.37
C PHE A 70 4.66 9.40 14.98
N SER A 71 4.58 8.42 14.06
CA SER A 71 3.33 7.89 13.51
C SER A 71 2.44 8.95 12.83
N THR A 72 3.07 9.91 12.17
CA THR A 72 2.36 10.90 11.34
C THR A 72 1.71 10.19 10.15
N ARG A 73 0.38 10.36 10.01
CA ARG A 73 -0.38 9.89 8.86
C ARG A 73 -0.91 11.05 8.03
N VAL A 74 -0.74 10.98 6.74
CA VAL A 74 -1.36 11.87 5.75
C VAL A 74 -1.96 11.02 4.65
N ASP A 75 -3.23 11.23 4.32
CA ASP A 75 -3.90 10.50 3.26
C ASP A 75 -3.83 11.30 1.95
N LEU A 76 -3.57 10.62 0.84
CA LEU A 76 -3.51 11.22 -0.48
C LEU A 76 -4.92 11.50 -0.98
N ASP A 77 -5.19 12.75 -1.31
CA ASP A 77 -6.46 13.20 -1.90
C ASP A 77 -6.43 12.99 -3.44
N VAL A 78 -6.46 11.75 -3.84
CA VAL A 78 -6.57 11.33 -5.25
C VAL A 78 -7.45 10.10 -5.33
N GLU A 79 -8.55 10.21 -6.05
CA GLU A 79 -9.47 9.10 -6.29
C GLU A 79 -8.98 8.20 -7.42
N TRP A 80 -9.22 6.90 -7.26
CA TRP A 80 -9.01 5.95 -8.34
C TRP A 80 -10.10 6.14 -9.41
N PRO A 81 -9.76 6.18 -10.72
CA PRO A 81 -10.68 6.58 -11.80
C PRO A 81 -11.84 5.61 -12.07
N VAL A 82 -11.82 4.43 -11.47
CA VAL A 82 -12.92 3.46 -11.52
C VAL A 82 -13.27 2.99 -10.11
N PRO A 83 -14.53 2.57 -9.84
CA PRO A 83 -14.89 2.06 -8.52
C PRO A 83 -13.93 0.95 -8.08
N LEU A 84 -13.51 0.98 -6.82
CA LEU A 84 -12.54 0.01 -6.26
C LEU A 84 -12.94 -1.45 -6.53
N ARG A 85 -14.23 -1.76 -6.41
CA ARG A 85 -14.75 -3.10 -6.71
C ARG A 85 -14.48 -3.56 -8.15
N GLU A 86 -14.58 -2.64 -9.11
CA GLU A 86 -14.27 -2.92 -10.51
C GLU A 86 -12.78 -3.00 -10.75
N ALA A 87 -12.00 -2.12 -10.12
CA ALA A 87 -10.55 -2.15 -10.16
C ALA A 87 -10.00 -3.49 -9.64
N TYR A 88 -10.53 -4.00 -8.53
CA TYR A 88 -10.17 -5.32 -8.00
C TYR A 88 -10.50 -6.46 -8.95
N ARG A 89 -11.66 -6.43 -9.63
CA ARG A 89 -12.02 -7.45 -10.62
C ARG A 89 -11.07 -7.46 -11.83
N ARG A 90 -10.69 -6.29 -12.31
CA ARG A 90 -9.79 -6.15 -13.47
C ARG A 90 -8.37 -6.59 -13.14
N TRP A 91 -7.96 -6.42 -11.90
CA TRP A 91 -6.61 -6.76 -11.46
C TRP A 91 -6.44 -8.23 -11.06
N GLN A 92 -7.50 -8.93 -10.71
CA GLN A 92 -7.41 -10.35 -10.36
C GLN A 92 -6.93 -11.15 -11.58
N PRO A 93 -5.87 -11.97 -11.43
CA PRO A 93 -5.43 -12.84 -12.50
C PRO A 93 -6.55 -13.81 -12.87
N LYS A 94 -6.69 -14.10 -14.16
CA LYS A 94 -7.71 -15.04 -14.68
C LYS A 94 -7.54 -16.44 -14.10
N GLU A 95 -6.32 -16.81 -13.76
CA GLU A 95 -6.00 -18.07 -13.11
C GLU A 95 -5.44 -17.83 -11.70
N PRO A 96 -5.84 -18.63 -10.71
CA PRO A 96 -5.27 -18.54 -9.39
C PRO A 96 -3.78 -18.91 -9.40
N SER A 97 -3.01 -18.31 -8.49
CA SER A 97 -1.59 -18.67 -8.33
C SER A 97 -1.43 -20.17 -8.04
N PRO A 98 -0.29 -20.80 -8.36
CA PRO A 98 -0.06 -22.23 -8.14
C PRO A 98 -0.34 -22.66 -6.69
N ILE A 99 -0.02 -21.83 -5.71
CA ILE A 99 -0.28 -22.10 -4.29
C ILE A 99 -1.78 -22.13 -4.00
N VAL A 100 -2.53 -21.15 -4.51
CA VAL A 100 -3.99 -21.08 -4.33
C VAL A 100 -4.68 -22.23 -5.05
N LYS A 101 -4.22 -22.59 -6.26
CA LYS A 101 -4.73 -23.73 -7.02
C LYS A 101 -4.58 -25.03 -6.22
N LYS A 102 -3.39 -25.30 -5.69
CA LYS A 102 -3.10 -26.45 -4.85
C LYS A 102 -3.94 -26.47 -3.56
N LEU A 103 -4.17 -25.31 -2.94
CA LEU A 103 -5.02 -25.18 -1.75
C LEU A 103 -6.49 -25.49 -2.06
N LEU A 104 -7.00 -25.04 -3.20
CA LEU A 104 -8.36 -25.32 -3.65
C LEU A 104 -8.56 -26.81 -3.97
N GLU A 105 -7.57 -27.44 -4.59
CA GLU A 105 -7.56 -28.89 -4.87
C GLU A 105 -7.56 -29.71 -3.58
N SER A 106 -6.74 -29.33 -2.60
CA SER A 106 -6.69 -30.02 -1.30
C SER A 106 -7.99 -29.87 -0.48
N ARG A 107 -8.74 -28.79 -0.68
CA ARG A 107 -10.06 -28.62 -0.04
C ARG A 107 -11.16 -29.48 -0.68
N LYS A 108 -11.07 -29.74 -2.00
CA LYS A 108 -12.02 -30.61 -2.71
C LYS A 108 -11.82 -32.09 -2.42
N SER A 109 -10.62 -32.49 -1.99
CA SER A 109 -10.27 -33.87 -1.65
C SER A 109 -10.48 -34.24 -0.17
N ARG A 110 -10.97 -33.32 0.65
CA ARG A 110 -11.40 -33.63 2.03
C ARG A 110 -12.86 -34.07 2.03
N PRO A 111 -13.14 -35.29 2.55
CA PRO A 111 -14.50 -35.79 2.67
C PRO A 111 -15.35 -34.93 3.62
#